data_0253f041fcc2304561389faee2e05096
#
_entry.id   0253f041fcc2304561389faee2e05096
#
_cell.length_a   1.000
_cell.length_b   1.000
_cell.length_c   1.000
_cell.angle_alpha   90.00
_cell.angle_beta   90.00
_cell.angle_gamma   90.00
#
_symmetry.space_group_name_H-M   'P 1'
#
loop_
_entity.id
_entity.type
_entity.pdbx_description
1 polymer ?
#
loop_
_entity_poly.entity_id
_entity_poly.type
_entity_poly.pdbx_seq_one_letter_code
_entity_poly.pdbx_strand_id
1 'polypeptide(L)'
;MILQIAHVTISTINFEMTIKNLHKLGYTTKFLENKQKNLKIKKNLMTNFPDFHKIALLESKKNCNLEIVQYDETNMVDHTFLQPKIISSSISDSEFLHFIENDIQEKTFFDTSKDFEFLNLKVFTQDINKSMIFWKKFGFSPISETKNKFNIKFDSLTSEKKYKLELIKKPTNAPFLNNHGVSCLALITNSIVSEKKSLDDDGYFTTDIEFLNVGGNKVAIFFCKNTCGEIVELISLNHK
;
A
#
# COMPACT_ATOMS: atom_id res chain seq x y z
N MET A 1 -12.29 10.58 -10.13
CA MET A 1 -12.00 9.34 -10.91
C MET A 1 -10.56 8.91 -10.65
N ILE A 2 -10.37 7.66 -10.26
CA ILE A 2 -9.06 7.07 -10.00
C ILE A 2 -8.32 6.84 -11.32
N LEU A 3 -7.07 7.25 -11.40
CA LEU A 3 -6.24 7.19 -12.60
C LEU A 3 -5.30 5.99 -12.58
N GLN A 4 -4.66 5.73 -11.45
CA GLN A 4 -3.69 4.65 -11.28
C GLN A 4 -3.43 4.34 -9.81
N ILE A 5 -2.79 3.20 -9.56
CA ILE A 5 -2.17 2.90 -8.28
C ILE A 5 -0.86 3.68 -8.20
N ALA A 6 -0.68 4.45 -7.12
CA ALA A 6 0.53 5.23 -6.87
C ALA A 6 1.65 4.33 -6.33
N HIS A 7 1.37 3.68 -5.22
CA HIS A 7 2.29 2.79 -4.52
C HIS A 7 1.55 1.88 -3.52
N VAL A 8 2.28 0.90 -3.02
CA VAL A 8 1.92 0.10 -1.85
C VAL A 8 2.81 0.54 -0.70
N THR A 9 2.23 0.85 0.47
CA THR A 9 2.98 1.24 1.66
C THR A 9 3.34 0.01 2.48
N ILE A 10 4.63 -0.13 2.80
CA ILE A 10 5.18 -1.16 3.68
C ILE A 10 5.76 -0.50 4.93
N SER A 11 5.21 -0.83 6.10
CA SER A 11 5.78 -0.47 7.39
C SER A 11 6.82 -1.52 7.79
N THR A 12 8.07 -1.10 7.95
CA THR A 12 9.24 -1.97 8.20
C THR A 12 9.88 -1.70 9.56
N ILE A 13 10.54 -2.71 10.10
CA ILE A 13 11.37 -2.58 11.31
C ILE A 13 12.85 -2.29 10.98
N ASN A 14 13.25 -2.46 9.73
CA ASN A 14 14.64 -2.27 9.28
C ASN A 14 14.69 -1.49 7.97
N PHE A 15 14.56 -0.17 8.06
CA PHE A 15 14.41 0.74 6.92
C PHE A 15 15.58 0.65 5.93
N GLU A 16 16.82 0.76 6.45
CA GLU A 16 18.02 0.78 5.62
C GLU A 16 18.22 -0.55 4.88
N MET A 17 18.03 -1.68 5.58
CA MET A 17 18.15 -3.00 4.99
C MET A 17 17.06 -3.24 3.95
N THR A 18 15.83 -2.84 4.24
CA THR A 18 14.70 -2.96 3.32
C THR A 18 14.98 -2.23 2.01
N ILE A 19 15.46 -0.98 2.06
CA ILE A 19 15.81 -0.20 0.87
C ILE A 19 16.96 -0.87 0.10
N LYS A 20 18.03 -1.26 0.81
CA LYS A 20 19.18 -1.96 0.21
C LYS A 20 18.75 -3.21 -0.56
N ASN A 21 17.89 -4.02 0.04
CA ASN A 21 17.43 -5.27 -0.56
C ASN A 21 16.45 -5.04 -1.72
N LEU A 22 15.56 -4.03 -1.61
CA LEU A 22 14.70 -3.65 -2.73
C LEU A 22 15.49 -3.10 -3.93
N HIS A 23 16.61 -2.41 -3.70
CA HIS A 23 17.52 -2.03 -4.81
C HIS A 23 18.05 -3.26 -5.56
N LYS A 24 18.42 -4.34 -4.83
CA LYS A 24 18.85 -5.61 -5.46
C LYS A 24 17.72 -6.27 -6.25
N LEU A 25 16.44 -6.01 -5.92
CA LEU A 25 15.26 -6.47 -6.66
C LEU A 25 14.88 -5.52 -7.83
N GLY A 26 15.72 -4.54 -8.16
CA GLY A 26 15.53 -3.65 -9.31
C GLY A 26 14.65 -2.43 -9.03
N TYR A 27 14.45 -2.06 -7.78
CA TYR A 27 13.86 -0.78 -7.41
C TYR A 27 14.91 0.34 -7.38
N THR A 28 14.46 1.57 -7.62
CA THR A 28 15.29 2.79 -7.50
C THR A 28 14.61 3.76 -6.55
N THR A 29 15.39 4.38 -5.65
CA THR A 29 14.85 5.40 -4.74
C THR A 29 14.60 6.70 -5.49
N LYS A 30 13.36 7.18 -5.45
CA LYS A 30 12.95 8.48 -5.97
C LYS A 30 13.00 9.58 -4.91
N PHE A 31 12.63 9.23 -3.69
CA PHE A 31 12.58 10.14 -2.56
C PHE A 31 12.97 9.37 -1.29
N LEU A 32 13.72 10.03 -0.39
CA LEU A 32 14.07 9.50 0.92
C LEU A 32 14.19 10.63 1.94
N GLU A 33 13.55 10.46 3.09
CA GLU A 33 13.60 11.39 4.22
C GLU A 33 13.71 10.62 5.53
N ASN A 34 14.76 10.89 6.30
CA ASN A 34 15.01 10.19 7.57
C ASN A 34 14.21 10.76 8.76
N LYS A 35 13.64 11.94 8.62
CA LYS A 35 12.88 12.61 9.68
C LYS A 35 11.71 13.39 9.12
N GLN A 36 10.76 12.67 8.49
CA GLN A 36 9.53 13.25 8.00
C GLN A 36 8.56 13.46 9.16
N LYS A 37 8.00 14.68 9.27
CA LYS A 37 6.94 14.96 10.23
C LYS A 37 5.69 14.15 9.89
N ASN A 38 5.12 13.48 10.90
CA ASN A 38 3.91 12.70 10.69
C ASN A 38 2.68 13.60 10.51
N LEU A 39 1.80 13.19 9.62
CA LEU A 39 0.60 13.95 9.29
C LEU A 39 -0.49 13.74 10.33
N LYS A 40 -1.04 14.81 10.88
CA LYS A 40 -2.09 14.73 11.92
C LYS A 40 -3.31 13.91 11.50
N ILE A 41 -3.63 13.90 10.21
CA ILE A 41 -4.74 13.12 9.66
C ILE A 41 -4.57 11.61 9.85
N LYS A 42 -3.34 11.11 10.04
CA LYS A 42 -3.05 9.68 10.31
C LYS A 42 -3.38 9.27 11.75
N LYS A 43 -3.61 10.20 12.68
CA LYS A 43 -3.72 9.91 14.12
C LYS A 43 -4.76 8.83 14.45
N ASN A 44 -5.94 8.87 13.83
CA ASN A 44 -7.01 7.90 14.08
C ASN A 44 -6.84 6.58 13.29
N LEU A 45 -5.78 6.49 12.49
CA LEU A 45 -5.42 5.31 11.70
C LEU A 45 -4.16 4.61 12.24
N MET A 46 -3.64 5.03 13.40
CA MET A 46 -2.45 4.48 14.04
C MET A 46 -2.75 4.09 15.48
N THR A 47 -2.07 3.07 16.00
CA THR A 47 -2.17 2.69 17.43
C THR A 47 -1.46 3.71 18.31
N ASN A 48 -0.22 4.10 17.91
CA ASN A 48 0.55 5.17 18.50
C ASN A 48 0.86 6.19 17.39
N PHE A 49 0.88 7.46 17.74
CA PHE A 49 1.11 8.52 16.77
C PHE A 49 2.46 9.21 17.07
N PRO A 50 3.57 8.73 16.48
CA PRO A 50 4.87 9.38 16.61
C PRO A 50 4.91 10.71 15.85
N ASP A 51 5.67 11.67 16.33
CA ASP A 51 5.81 12.98 15.66
C ASP A 51 6.53 12.88 14.31
N PHE A 52 7.44 11.92 14.19
CA PHE A 52 8.28 11.74 13.00
C PHE A 52 8.35 10.27 12.60
N HIS A 53 8.72 10.02 11.35
CA HIS A 53 9.02 8.70 10.81
C HIS A 53 10.05 8.81 9.69
N LYS A 54 10.69 7.69 9.33
CA LYS A 54 11.47 7.58 8.09
C LYS A 54 10.54 7.19 6.95
N ILE A 55 10.82 7.71 5.75
CA ILE A 55 10.03 7.42 4.56
C ILE A 55 10.92 7.37 3.33
N ALA A 56 10.66 6.44 2.43
CA ALA A 56 11.26 6.39 1.10
C ALA A 56 10.22 5.95 0.07
N LEU A 57 10.21 6.58 -1.09
CA LEU A 57 9.47 6.14 -2.26
C LEU A 57 10.43 5.46 -3.24
N LEU A 58 10.14 4.21 -3.57
CA LEU A 58 10.91 3.41 -4.50
C LEU A 58 10.06 3.11 -5.74
N GLU A 59 10.65 3.32 -6.91
CA GLU A 59 10.01 3.07 -8.19
C GLU A 59 10.60 1.84 -8.87
N SER A 60 9.75 1.11 -9.59
CA SER A 60 10.15 0.02 -10.46
C SER A 60 9.43 0.13 -11.80
N LYS A 61 10.14 -0.13 -12.90
CA LYS A 61 9.53 -0.19 -14.24
C LYS A 61 8.58 -1.38 -14.36
N LYS A 62 8.93 -2.50 -13.75
CA LYS A 62 8.21 -3.78 -13.84
C LYS A 62 7.16 -3.93 -12.74
N ASN A 63 7.55 -3.60 -11.50
CA ASN A 63 6.76 -3.88 -10.30
C ASN A 63 5.92 -2.68 -9.85
N CYS A 64 5.01 -2.89 -8.89
CA CYS A 64 4.33 -1.83 -8.17
C CYS A 64 5.36 -0.94 -7.45
N ASN A 65 5.16 0.38 -7.47
CA ASN A 65 6.00 1.27 -6.66
C ASN A 65 5.73 1.01 -5.17
N LEU A 66 6.74 1.23 -4.34
CA LEU A 66 6.68 0.99 -2.91
C LEU A 66 6.99 2.27 -2.14
N GLU A 67 6.17 2.57 -1.16
CA GLU A 67 6.49 3.50 -0.09
C GLU A 67 6.95 2.68 1.11
N ILE A 68 8.17 2.91 1.57
CA ILE A 68 8.73 2.26 2.76
C ILE A 68 8.69 3.25 3.90
N VAL A 69 8.07 2.87 5.02
CA VAL A 69 8.00 3.69 6.22
C VAL A 69 8.53 2.94 7.42
N GLN A 70 9.24 3.65 8.32
CA GLN A 70 9.61 3.14 9.63
C GLN A 70 9.17 4.14 10.68
N TYR A 71 8.27 3.69 11.55
CA TYR A 71 7.87 4.41 12.75
C TYR A 71 8.73 3.98 13.93
N ASP A 72 8.99 4.87 14.91
CA ASP A 72 9.77 4.54 16.11
C ASP A 72 9.13 3.39 16.89
N GLU A 73 7.78 3.30 16.86
CA GLU A 73 7.01 2.21 17.44
C GLU A 73 6.20 1.53 16.34
N THR A 74 6.85 0.65 15.58
CA THR A 74 6.15 -0.23 14.64
C THR A 74 5.45 -1.33 15.43
N ASN A 75 4.13 -1.44 15.23
CA ASN A 75 3.32 -2.42 15.93
C ASN A 75 3.47 -3.80 15.27
N MET A 76 4.08 -4.73 15.99
CA MET A 76 4.24 -6.12 15.55
C MET A 76 2.92 -6.86 15.72
N VAL A 77 2.17 -7.02 14.64
CA VAL A 77 0.96 -7.84 14.58
C VAL A 77 1.13 -8.92 13.54
N ASP A 78 0.65 -10.12 13.83
CA ASP A 78 0.81 -11.27 12.96
C ASP A 78 0.06 -11.16 11.62
N HIS A 79 -0.87 -10.24 11.49
CA HIS A 79 -1.73 -10.14 10.31
C HIS A 79 -2.11 -8.69 9.98
N THR A 80 -1.53 -8.16 8.93
CA THR A 80 -2.07 -6.99 8.22
C THR A 80 -3.25 -7.42 7.34
N PHE A 81 -4.12 -6.47 6.98
CA PHE A 81 -5.22 -6.76 6.05
C PHE A 81 -4.72 -6.94 4.60
N LEU A 82 -3.50 -6.50 4.29
CA LEU A 82 -2.85 -6.64 3.00
C LEU A 82 -1.63 -7.56 3.10
N GLN A 83 -1.45 -8.42 2.12
CA GLN A 83 -0.25 -9.23 1.94
C GLN A 83 0.18 -9.15 0.49
N PRO A 84 1.49 -8.97 0.20
CA PRO A 84 1.98 -9.05 -1.17
C PRO A 84 1.73 -10.45 -1.72
N LYS A 85 1.38 -10.51 -3.00
CA LYS A 85 1.39 -11.74 -3.77
C LYS A 85 2.56 -11.65 -4.74
N ILE A 86 3.60 -12.41 -4.43
CA ILE A 86 4.87 -12.41 -5.14
C ILE A 86 4.88 -13.54 -6.16
N ILE A 87 5.36 -13.25 -7.36
CA ILE A 87 5.78 -14.28 -8.31
C ILE A 87 7.29 -14.33 -8.22
N SER A 88 7.81 -15.44 -7.72
CA SER A 88 9.24 -15.72 -7.60
C SER A 88 9.45 -17.22 -7.41
N SER A 89 10.54 -17.74 -7.97
CA SER A 89 10.95 -19.13 -7.76
C SER A 89 11.55 -19.37 -6.36
N SER A 90 11.95 -18.30 -5.65
CA SER A 90 12.80 -18.39 -4.46
C SER A 90 12.16 -17.85 -3.19
N ILE A 91 11.05 -17.13 -3.27
CA ILE A 91 10.41 -16.45 -2.13
C ILE A 91 8.91 -16.67 -2.16
N SER A 92 8.33 -17.08 -1.04
CA SER A 92 6.88 -17.12 -0.86
C SER A 92 6.32 -15.75 -0.41
N ASP A 93 5.01 -15.55 -0.59
CA ASP A 93 4.32 -14.33 -0.16
C ASP A 93 4.51 -14.03 1.33
N SER A 94 4.55 -15.06 2.19
CA SER A 94 4.72 -14.95 3.63
C SER A 94 6.15 -14.62 4.06
N GLU A 95 7.13 -14.93 3.22
CA GLU A 95 8.56 -14.71 3.52
C GLU A 95 9.07 -13.37 2.98
N PHE A 96 8.29 -12.69 2.14
CA PHE A 96 8.75 -11.47 1.46
C PHE A 96 9.24 -10.39 2.42
N LEU A 97 8.50 -10.10 3.51
CA LEU A 97 8.93 -9.11 4.49
C LEU A 97 10.23 -9.50 5.17
N HIS A 98 10.31 -10.76 5.62
CA HIS A 98 11.55 -11.29 6.20
C HIS A 98 12.73 -11.18 5.22
N PHE A 99 12.49 -11.48 3.94
CA PHE A 99 13.50 -11.39 2.88
C PHE A 99 14.02 -9.97 2.68
N ILE A 100 13.15 -8.95 2.67
CA ILE A 100 13.61 -7.57 2.45
C ILE A 100 14.21 -6.91 3.69
N GLU A 101 13.91 -7.38 4.89
CA GLU A 101 14.33 -6.78 6.17
C GLU A 101 15.62 -7.37 6.76
N ASN A 102 16.11 -8.49 6.23
CA ASN A 102 17.26 -9.20 6.77
C ASN A 102 18.44 -9.26 5.80
N ASP A 103 19.61 -9.59 6.32
CA ASP A 103 20.80 -9.79 5.48
C ASP A 103 20.71 -11.15 4.80
N ILE A 104 20.61 -11.14 3.47
CA ILE A 104 20.41 -12.33 2.64
C ILE A 104 21.63 -12.53 1.75
N GLN A 105 22.02 -13.78 1.52
CA GLN A 105 23.12 -14.13 0.63
C GLN A 105 22.89 -13.60 -0.79
N GLU A 106 23.93 -13.08 -1.40
CA GLU A 106 23.89 -12.43 -2.71
C GLU A 106 23.37 -13.35 -3.82
N LYS A 107 23.69 -14.65 -3.75
CA LYS A 107 23.20 -15.66 -4.69
C LYS A 107 21.66 -15.75 -4.68
N THR A 108 21.04 -15.72 -3.50
CA THR A 108 19.58 -15.77 -3.36
C THR A 108 18.91 -14.55 -4.00
N PHE A 109 19.50 -13.35 -3.86
CA PHE A 109 19.01 -12.16 -4.55
C PHE A 109 19.12 -12.25 -6.05
N PHE A 110 20.26 -12.74 -6.56
CA PHE A 110 20.48 -12.90 -7.99
C PHE A 110 19.46 -13.83 -8.62
N ASP A 111 19.16 -14.94 -8.01
CA ASP A 111 18.18 -15.90 -8.49
C ASP A 111 16.76 -15.33 -8.41
N THR A 112 16.42 -14.64 -7.30
CA THR A 112 15.11 -14.02 -7.09
C THR A 112 14.82 -12.86 -8.05
N SER A 113 15.81 -12.00 -8.32
CA SER A 113 15.60 -10.79 -9.14
C SER A 113 15.28 -11.09 -10.60
N LYS A 114 15.60 -12.29 -11.10
CA LYS A 114 15.32 -12.70 -12.50
C LYS A 114 13.85 -12.82 -12.77
N ASP A 115 13.06 -13.39 -11.84
CA ASP A 115 11.66 -13.70 -11.98
C ASP A 115 10.75 -12.95 -11.01
N PHE A 116 11.33 -12.04 -10.18
CA PHE A 116 10.57 -11.28 -9.19
C PHE A 116 9.54 -10.37 -9.82
N GLU A 117 8.28 -10.56 -9.42
CA GLU A 117 7.16 -9.72 -9.80
C GLU A 117 6.25 -9.43 -8.60
N PHE A 118 5.93 -8.16 -8.40
CA PHE A 118 5.01 -7.68 -7.39
C PHE A 118 3.99 -6.71 -8.01
N LEU A 119 2.88 -7.24 -8.51
CA LEU A 119 1.74 -6.47 -9.04
C LEU A 119 0.42 -6.84 -8.36
N ASN A 120 0.42 -7.82 -7.48
CA ASN A 120 -0.79 -8.36 -6.89
C ASN A 120 -0.74 -8.28 -5.36
N LEU A 121 -1.92 -8.14 -4.74
CA LEU A 121 -2.10 -8.15 -3.30
C LEU A 121 -3.20 -9.13 -2.91
N LYS A 122 -3.05 -9.77 -1.75
CA LYS A 122 -4.13 -10.44 -1.03
C LYS A 122 -4.71 -9.46 -0.04
N VAL A 123 -6.03 -9.37 0.00
CA VAL A 123 -6.81 -8.56 0.94
C VAL A 123 -7.56 -9.52 1.85
N PHE A 124 -7.20 -9.57 3.11
CA PHE A 124 -7.94 -10.34 4.11
C PHE A 124 -9.09 -9.51 4.65
N THR A 125 -10.28 -10.06 4.62
CA THR A 125 -11.49 -9.35 5.02
C THR A 125 -12.47 -10.25 5.75
N GLN A 126 -13.22 -9.69 6.68
CA GLN A 126 -14.29 -10.40 7.37
C GLN A 126 -15.55 -10.55 6.48
N ASP A 127 -15.75 -9.64 5.53
CA ASP A 127 -16.90 -9.59 4.64
C ASP A 127 -16.49 -9.24 3.20
N ILE A 128 -16.42 -10.28 2.35
CA ILE A 128 -16.03 -10.15 0.93
C ILE A 128 -16.98 -9.19 0.18
N ASN A 129 -18.28 -9.21 0.46
CA ASN A 129 -19.24 -8.37 -0.25
C ASN A 129 -19.03 -6.89 0.07
N LYS A 130 -18.83 -6.54 1.34
CA LYS A 130 -18.51 -5.17 1.74
C LYS A 130 -17.18 -4.70 1.15
N SER A 131 -16.15 -5.54 1.18
CA SER A 131 -14.86 -5.25 0.54
C SER A 131 -15.00 -5.05 -0.96
N MET A 132 -15.74 -5.91 -1.65
CA MET A 132 -15.97 -5.77 -3.09
C MET A 132 -16.67 -4.43 -3.43
N ILE A 133 -17.69 -4.03 -2.67
CA ILE A 133 -18.37 -2.75 -2.85
C ILE A 133 -17.39 -1.60 -2.65
N PHE A 134 -16.56 -1.67 -1.61
CA PHE A 134 -15.53 -0.68 -1.30
C PHE A 134 -14.51 -0.54 -2.44
N TRP A 135 -13.90 -1.65 -2.88
CA TRP A 135 -12.90 -1.60 -3.95
C TRP A 135 -13.48 -1.18 -5.32
N LYS A 136 -14.76 -1.47 -5.57
CA LYS A 136 -15.45 -0.96 -6.77
C LYS A 136 -15.52 0.58 -6.83
N LYS A 137 -15.59 1.27 -5.68
CA LYS A 137 -15.54 2.74 -5.61
C LYS A 137 -14.27 3.31 -6.24
N PHE A 138 -13.18 2.56 -6.16
CA PHE A 138 -11.88 2.94 -6.71
C PHE A 138 -11.62 2.39 -8.12
N GLY A 139 -12.64 1.86 -8.79
CA GLY A 139 -12.52 1.39 -10.18
C GLY A 139 -12.06 -0.07 -10.34
N PHE A 140 -11.96 -0.82 -9.25
CA PHE A 140 -11.70 -2.26 -9.34
C PHE A 140 -12.93 -3.00 -9.89
N SER A 141 -12.70 -3.92 -10.83
CA SER A 141 -13.73 -4.73 -11.48
C SER A 141 -13.56 -6.23 -11.22
N PRO A 142 -14.66 -7.00 -11.15
CA PRO A 142 -14.61 -8.45 -10.93
C PRO A 142 -13.87 -9.19 -12.06
N ILE A 143 -13.12 -10.25 -11.69
CA ILE A 143 -12.54 -11.21 -12.62
C ILE A 143 -13.16 -12.59 -12.42
N SER A 144 -13.16 -13.10 -11.20
CA SER A 144 -13.63 -14.44 -10.86
C SER A 144 -14.01 -14.54 -9.39
N GLU A 145 -14.89 -15.49 -9.09
CA GLU A 145 -15.39 -15.76 -7.75
C GLU A 145 -15.30 -17.26 -7.45
N THR A 146 -14.92 -17.57 -6.20
CA THR A 146 -15.05 -18.90 -5.60
C THR A 146 -15.65 -18.76 -4.20
N LYS A 147 -16.00 -19.86 -3.53
CA LYS A 147 -16.68 -19.86 -2.22
C LYS A 147 -16.04 -18.94 -1.15
N ASN A 148 -14.70 -18.81 -1.16
CA ASN A 148 -13.96 -18.07 -0.11
C ASN A 148 -13.00 -17.00 -0.68
N LYS A 149 -13.01 -16.79 -2.00
CA LYS A 149 -12.09 -15.87 -2.67
C LYS A 149 -12.78 -15.14 -3.80
N PHE A 150 -12.46 -13.87 -3.93
CA PHE A 150 -12.96 -13.03 -4.99
C PHE A 150 -11.77 -12.29 -5.63
N ASN A 151 -11.58 -12.45 -6.94
CA ASN A 151 -10.52 -11.76 -7.66
C ASN A 151 -11.08 -10.52 -8.37
N ILE A 152 -10.43 -9.39 -8.15
CA ILE A 152 -10.74 -8.12 -8.79
C ILE A 152 -9.49 -7.55 -9.44
N LYS A 153 -9.65 -6.75 -10.48
CA LYS A 153 -8.57 -6.08 -11.19
C LYS A 153 -8.80 -4.58 -11.27
N PHE A 154 -7.70 -3.87 -11.37
CA PHE A 154 -7.67 -2.46 -11.71
C PHE A 154 -6.82 -2.28 -12.97
N ASP A 155 -7.43 -1.69 -13.99
CA ASP A 155 -6.74 -1.32 -15.23
C ASP A 155 -6.39 0.17 -15.15
N SER A 156 -5.10 0.49 -15.04
CA SER A 156 -4.62 1.87 -14.95
C SER A 156 -4.96 2.64 -16.22
N LEU A 157 -5.36 3.91 -16.07
CA LEU A 157 -5.63 4.81 -17.18
C LEU A 157 -4.37 5.52 -17.70
N THR A 158 -3.28 5.49 -16.93
CA THR A 158 -2.05 6.24 -17.20
C THR A 158 -0.81 5.38 -17.31
N SER A 159 -0.95 4.06 -17.12
CA SER A 159 0.17 3.11 -17.26
C SER A 159 -0.34 1.77 -17.80
N GLU A 160 0.54 0.97 -18.37
CA GLU A 160 0.24 -0.39 -18.84
C GLU A 160 0.17 -1.43 -17.71
N LYS A 161 0.48 -1.03 -16.48
CA LYS A 161 0.49 -1.94 -15.33
C LYS A 161 -0.94 -2.37 -14.98
N LYS A 162 -1.12 -3.67 -14.82
CA LYS A 162 -2.40 -4.29 -14.41
C LYS A 162 -2.26 -4.83 -13.01
N TYR A 163 -3.13 -4.38 -12.13
CA TYR A 163 -3.11 -4.78 -10.73
C TYR A 163 -4.27 -5.70 -10.42
N LYS A 164 -4.04 -6.69 -9.55
CA LYS A 164 -5.08 -7.61 -9.07
C LYS A 164 -5.10 -7.62 -7.56
N LEU A 165 -6.31 -7.67 -7.00
CA LEU A 165 -6.52 -7.95 -5.59
C LEU A 165 -7.25 -9.30 -5.47
N GLU A 166 -6.76 -10.14 -4.58
CA GLU A 166 -7.43 -11.38 -4.18
C GLU A 166 -8.08 -11.16 -2.81
N LEU A 167 -9.39 -10.90 -2.78
CA LEU A 167 -10.16 -10.79 -1.54
C LEU A 167 -10.34 -12.18 -0.94
N ILE A 168 -9.90 -12.36 0.30
CA ILE A 168 -9.93 -13.65 0.99
C ILE A 168 -10.71 -13.48 2.30
N LYS A 169 -11.74 -14.31 2.49
CA LYS A 169 -12.48 -14.30 3.76
C LYS A 169 -11.61 -14.89 4.86
N LYS A 170 -11.15 -14.00 5.76
CA LYS A 170 -10.34 -14.35 6.93
C LYS A 170 -10.60 -13.30 8.02
N PRO A 171 -10.77 -13.69 9.29
CA PRO A 171 -10.79 -12.73 10.40
C PRO A 171 -9.49 -11.91 10.39
N THR A 172 -9.61 -10.61 10.53
CA THR A 172 -8.48 -9.69 10.67
C THR A 172 -8.67 -8.85 11.91
N ASN A 173 -7.58 -8.53 12.60
CA ASN A 173 -7.58 -7.47 13.59
C ASN A 173 -7.73 -6.13 12.86
N ALA A 174 -8.22 -5.09 13.56
CA ALA A 174 -8.31 -3.77 12.97
C ALA A 174 -6.92 -3.30 12.50
N PRO A 175 -6.75 -3.03 11.20
CA PRO A 175 -5.46 -2.61 10.68
C PRO A 175 -5.18 -1.16 11.08
N PHE A 176 -3.90 -0.89 11.31
CA PHE A 176 -3.36 0.44 11.52
C PHE A 176 -2.18 0.68 10.57
N LEU A 177 -1.93 1.94 10.23
CA LEU A 177 -0.85 2.32 9.30
C LEU A 177 0.55 2.00 9.84
N ASN A 178 0.71 1.92 11.16
CA ASN A 178 1.97 1.55 11.82
C ASN A 178 2.07 0.06 12.18
N ASN A 179 1.18 -0.78 11.67
CA ASN A 179 1.35 -2.23 11.76
C ASN A 179 2.48 -2.67 10.81
N HIS A 180 3.34 -3.57 11.30
CA HIS A 180 4.40 -4.18 10.48
C HIS A 180 3.82 -4.87 9.25
N GLY A 181 4.41 -4.62 8.08
CA GLY A 181 4.01 -5.20 6.81
C GLY A 181 3.27 -4.24 5.88
N VAL A 182 2.50 -4.77 4.93
CA VAL A 182 1.76 -3.94 3.98
C VAL A 182 0.58 -3.29 4.68
N SER A 183 0.60 -1.97 4.80
CA SER A 183 -0.34 -1.21 5.63
C SER A 183 -1.36 -0.40 4.83
N CYS A 184 -1.07 -0.05 3.57
CA CYS A 184 -1.93 0.82 2.77
C CYS A 184 -1.73 0.60 1.27
N LEU A 185 -2.77 0.87 0.48
CA LEU A 185 -2.70 1.02 -0.98
C LEU A 185 -3.01 2.47 -1.33
N ALA A 186 -2.10 3.13 -2.05
CA ALA A 186 -2.26 4.51 -2.48
C ALA A 186 -2.72 4.62 -3.93
N LEU A 187 -3.71 5.47 -4.19
CA LEU A 187 -4.36 5.66 -5.48
C LEU A 187 -4.26 7.13 -5.92
N ILE A 188 -3.94 7.38 -7.18
CA ILE A 188 -3.96 8.73 -7.76
C ILE A 188 -5.34 9.02 -8.33
N THR A 189 -5.88 10.18 -7.95
CA THR A 189 -7.14 10.72 -8.48
C THR A 189 -6.93 12.08 -9.16
N ASN A 190 -7.78 12.39 -10.11
CA ASN A 190 -7.85 13.73 -10.73
C ASN A 190 -8.74 14.72 -9.95
N SER A 191 -9.49 14.26 -8.94
CA SER A 191 -10.41 15.11 -8.17
C SER A 191 -10.57 14.64 -6.74
N ILE A 192 -9.62 15.03 -5.88
CA ILE A 192 -9.57 14.57 -4.50
C ILE A 192 -10.80 15.03 -3.68
N VAL A 193 -11.30 16.24 -3.93
CA VAL A 193 -12.48 16.79 -3.22
C VAL A 193 -13.74 16.00 -3.57
N SER A 194 -13.94 15.68 -4.86
CA SER A 194 -15.10 14.92 -5.31
C SER A 194 -15.07 13.48 -4.80
N GLU A 195 -13.86 12.85 -4.78
CA GLU A 195 -13.71 11.50 -4.23
C GLU A 195 -14.02 11.48 -2.74
N LYS A 196 -13.45 12.43 -1.98
CA LYS A 196 -13.74 12.53 -0.54
C LYS A 196 -15.25 12.69 -0.29
N LYS A 197 -15.89 13.64 -0.99
CA LYS A 197 -17.32 13.86 -0.84
C LYS A 197 -18.14 12.60 -1.14
N SER A 198 -17.83 11.90 -2.22
CA SER A 198 -18.54 10.65 -2.58
C SER A 198 -18.37 9.57 -1.51
N LEU A 199 -17.18 9.44 -0.92
CA LEU A 199 -16.92 8.45 0.13
C LEU A 199 -17.61 8.82 1.45
N ASP A 200 -17.66 10.12 1.80
CA ASP A 200 -18.40 10.63 2.95
C ASP A 200 -19.92 10.39 2.80
N ASP A 201 -20.48 10.70 1.63
CA ASP A 201 -21.89 10.47 1.30
C ASP A 201 -22.27 8.98 1.36
N ASP A 202 -21.34 8.07 1.07
CA ASP A 202 -21.48 6.61 1.21
C ASP A 202 -21.26 6.10 2.65
N GLY A 203 -20.91 6.98 3.60
CA GLY A 203 -20.73 6.64 5.02
C GLY A 203 -19.41 5.97 5.36
N TYR A 204 -18.39 6.04 4.50
CA TYR A 204 -17.03 5.60 4.84
C TYR A 204 -16.36 6.58 5.78
N PHE A 205 -15.47 6.07 6.65
CA PHE A 205 -14.57 6.94 7.40
C PHE A 205 -13.56 7.57 6.44
N THR A 206 -13.46 8.90 6.42
CA THR A 206 -12.41 9.63 5.70
C THR A 206 -11.71 10.61 6.64
N THR A 207 -10.44 10.88 6.37
CA THR A 207 -9.72 11.97 7.05
C THR A 207 -9.95 13.30 6.33
N ASP A 208 -9.50 14.39 6.94
CA ASP A 208 -9.40 15.66 6.23
C ASP A 208 -8.41 15.57 5.07
N ILE A 209 -8.53 16.48 4.09
CA ILE A 209 -7.54 16.64 3.03
C ILE A 209 -6.34 17.44 3.58
N GLU A 210 -5.15 16.85 3.51
CA GLU A 210 -3.89 17.51 3.85
C GLU A 210 -3.12 17.88 2.58
N PHE A 211 -2.50 19.06 2.58
CA PHE A 211 -1.69 19.55 1.46
C PHE A 211 -0.21 19.48 1.81
N LEU A 212 0.57 18.88 0.94
CA LEU A 212 1.99 18.61 1.15
C LEU A 212 2.84 19.12 -0.01
N ASN A 213 4.13 19.34 0.28
CA ASN A 213 5.16 19.48 -0.75
C ASN A 213 6.08 18.25 -0.68
N VAL A 214 6.05 17.42 -1.72
CA VAL A 214 6.89 16.21 -1.83
C VAL A 214 7.75 16.33 -3.08
N GLY A 215 9.08 16.39 -2.90
CA GLY A 215 10.02 16.53 -4.02
C GLY A 215 9.75 17.74 -4.90
N GLY A 216 9.29 18.87 -4.33
CA GLY A 216 8.96 20.09 -5.06
C GLY A 216 7.56 20.12 -5.71
N ASN A 217 6.80 19.04 -5.61
CA ASN A 217 5.43 18.95 -6.12
C ASN A 217 4.41 19.20 -5.01
N LYS A 218 3.37 19.97 -5.32
CA LYS A 218 2.20 20.11 -4.43
C LYS A 218 1.34 18.83 -4.57
N VAL A 219 1.05 18.21 -3.43
CA VAL A 219 0.27 16.97 -3.34
C VAL A 219 -0.84 17.19 -2.33
N ALA A 220 -2.05 16.75 -2.64
CA ALA A 220 -3.12 16.68 -1.67
C ALA A 220 -3.44 15.21 -1.40
N ILE A 221 -3.62 14.85 -0.13
CA ILE A 221 -3.90 13.48 0.28
C ILE A 221 -5.02 13.43 1.31
N PHE A 222 -5.72 12.31 1.36
CA PHE A 222 -6.54 11.87 2.48
C PHE A 222 -6.60 10.36 2.53
N PHE A 223 -7.01 9.82 3.68
CA PHE A 223 -7.20 8.38 3.87
C PHE A 223 -8.69 8.05 3.97
N CYS A 224 -9.05 6.88 3.43
CA CYS A 224 -10.37 6.29 3.57
C CYS A 224 -10.25 4.91 4.21
N LYS A 225 -11.18 4.59 5.13
CA LYS A 225 -11.25 3.29 5.80
C LYS A 225 -12.67 2.74 5.74
N ASN A 226 -12.82 1.48 5.35
CA ASN A 226 -14.11 0.82 5.38
C ASN A 226 -14.40 0.14 6.74
N THR A 227 -15.59 -0.41 6.89
CA THR A 227 -16.02 -1.11 8.13
C THR A 227 -15.30 -2.45 8.35
N CYS A 228 -14.65 -3.02 7.33
CA CYS A 228 -13.80 -4.20 7.43
C CYS A 228 -12.36 -3.85 7.85
N GLY A 229 -12.04 -2.55 7.90
CA GLY A 229 -10.75 -2.04 8.33
C GLY A 229 -9.75 -1.78 7.19
N GLU A 230 -10.11 -1.99 5.94
CA GLU A 230 -9.24 -1.74 4.79
C GLU A 230 -8.97 -0.24 4.64
N ILE A 231 -7.70 0.14 4.51
CA ILE A 231 -7.25 1.53 4.43
C ILE A 231 -6.71 1.79 3.02
N VAL A 232 -7.17 2.88 2.43
CA VAL A 232 -6.72 3.39 1.13
C VAL A 232 -6.29 4.84 1.30
N GLU A 233 -5.15 5.20 0.73
CA GLU A 233 -4.72 6.58 0.58
C GLU A 233 -5.13 7.11 -0.80
N LEU A 234 -5.72 8.28 -0.86
CA LEU A 234 -6.00 8.97 -2.11
C LEU A 234 -5.08 10.17 -2.25
N ILE A 235 -4.47 10.28 -3.44
CA ILE A 235 -3.46 11.28 -3.75
C ILE A 235 -3.91 12.04 -5.00
N SER A 236 -3.84 13.36 -4.96
CA SER A 236 -3.96 14.19 -6.15
C SER A 236 -2.70 15.01 -6.34
N LEU A 237 -2.17 14.96 -7.55
CA LEU A 237 -1.01 15.75 -7.98
C LEU A 237 -1.52 17.05 -8.62
N ASN A 238 -0.77 18.16 -8.47
CA ASN A 238 -1.06 19.41 -9.14
C ASN A 238 -2.37 20.10 -8.72
N HIS A 239 -2.55 20.38 -7.45
CA HIS A 239 -3.53 21.37 -7.04
C HIS A 239 -3.01 22.78 -7.36
N LYS A 240 -3.58 23.37 -8.42
CA LYS A 240 -3.51 24.80 -8.66
C LYS A 240 -4.44 25.54 -7.71
#